data_1fdd3af84384eaf5b8764387719a1ace
#
_entry.id   1fdd3af84384eaf5b8764387719a1ace
#
_cell.length_a   1.000
_cell.length_b   1.000
_cell.length_c   1.000
_cell.angle_alpha   90.00
_cell.angle_beta   90.00
_cell.angle_gamma   90.00
#
_symmetry.space_group_name_H-M   'P 1'
#
loop_
_entity.id
_entity.type
_entity.pdbx_description
1 polymer ?
#
loop_
_entity_poly.entity_id
_entity_poly.type
_entity_poly.pdbx_seq_one_letter_code
_entity_poly.pdbx_strand_id
1 'polypeptide(L)'
;TLTAFAPNGHEVESINIAVVQGGGPQRTRATPTGSAIVFANQVSATKSVTTPVDLIVWPENVVNPDPDLPEADKNPSRLYSDDARLTLESISESMDTVIAAGWFHRDPNDESSNLNYVEVLEPGGQTAGRFDKVRTVPFGEFVPLRGLVERFAKNSLPARDVRPGTEPAVIETSLGKLGVVISWEVFFEERAREAAENQAGIIINPTNGASYWLTQVQSQQVASSQLRAIETGRWFLQSAPTGFSAII
;
A
#
# COMPACT_ATOMS: atom_id res chain seq x y z
N THR A 1 -23.21 -6.05 -22.65
CA THR A 1 -22.97 -7.30 -23.41
C THR A 1 -21.50 -7.73 -23.44
N LEU A 2 -20.54 -6.87 -23.07
CA LEU A 2 -19.12 -7.24 -22.90
C LEU A 2 -18.89 -8.09 -21.64
N THR A 3 -19.73 -7.94 -20.62
CA THR A 3 -19.63 -8.72 -19.38
C THR A 3 -19.91 -10.23 -19.59
N ALA A 4 -20.53 -10.62 -20.69
CA ALA A 4 -20.76 -12.04 -21.01
C ALA A 4 -19.46 -12.80 -21.37
N PHE A 5 -18.37 -12.09 -21.62
CA PHE A 5 -17.06 -12.65 -21.95
C PHE A 5 -16.01 -12.37 -20.86
N ALA A 6 -16.41 -11.74 -19.75
CA ALA A 6 -15.53 -11.54 -18.62
C ALA A 6 -15.14 -12.90 -18.01
N PRO A 7 -13.89 -13.10 -17.61
CA PRO A 7 -13.46 -14.32 -16.95
C PRO A 7 -14.28 -14.50 -15.65
N ASN A 8 -14.89 -15.64 -15.50
CA ASN A 8 -15.52 -16.04 -14.25
C ASN A 8 -14.46 -16.83 -13.46
N GLY A 9 -14.01 -16.28 -12.35
CA GLY A 9 -13.18 -17.01 -11.40
C GLY A 9 -13.93 -18.23 -10.86
N HIS A 10 -13.18 -19.27 -10.50
CA HIS A 10 -13.70 -20.39 -9.72
C HIS A 10 -13.29 -20.13 -8.27
N GLU A 11 -14.26 -20.17 -7.36
CA GLU A 11 -13.99 -20.14 -5.93
C GLU A 11 -13.27 -21.44 -5.56
N VAL A 12 -12.08 -21.30 -4.98
CA VAL A 12 -11.23 -22.42 -4.57
C VAL A 12 -11.26 -22.56 -3.05
N GLU A 13 -11.25 -21.43 -2.36
CA GLU A 13 -11.23 -21.34 -0.90
C GLU A 13 -11.83 -20.00 -0.46
N SER A 14 -12.39 -19.97 0.74
CA SER A 14 -12.90 -18.73 1.37
C SER A 14 -11.96 -18.31 2.50
N ILE A 15 -11.55 -17.04 2.51
CA ILE A 15 -10.76 -16.45 3.57
C ILE A 15 -11.45 -15.21 4.17
N ASN A 16 -11.25 -14.98 5.46
CA ASN A 16 -11.77 -13.81 6.15
C ASN A 16 -10.77 -12.66 6.05
N ILE A 17 -11.21 -11.50 5.56
CA ILE A 17 -10.31 -10.37 5.30
C ILE A 17 -10.79 -9.11 6.01
N ALA A 18 -9.86 -8.39 6.61
CA ALA A 18 -10.09 -7.04 7.10
C ALA A 18 -9.34 -6.02 6.23
N VAL A 19 -10.09 -5.15 5.55
CA VAL A 19 -9.56 -3.94 4.91
C VAL A 19 -9.65 -2.82 5.93
N VAL A 20 -8.52 -2.37 6.49
CA VAL A 20 -8.49 -1.46 7.63
C VAL A 20 -8.22 -0.04 7.19
N GLN A 21 -9.08 0.90 7.63
CA GLN A 21 -8.98 2.33 7.36
C GLN A 21 -8.86 3.11 8.67
N GLY A 22 -7.65 3.52 9.04
CA GLY A 22 -7.37 4.22 10.29
C GLY A 22 -7.66 5.73 10.25
N GLY A 23 -7.64 6.32 9.08
CA GLY A 23 -7.79 7.77 8.92
C GLY A 23 -6.55 8.55 9.38
N GLY A 24 -6.75 9.85 9.62
CA GLY A 24 -5.72 10.74 10.15
C GLY A 24 -5.41 11.95 9.27
N PRO A 25 -4.45 12.80 9.67
CA PRO A 25 -4.09 14.03 8.97
C PRO A 25 -3.28 13.75 7.71
N GLN A 26 -3.90 13.17 6.71
CA GLN A 26 -3.32 12.90 5.41
C GLN A 26 -3.29 14.16 4.55
N ARG A 27 -2.17 14.47 3.95
CA ARG A 27 -1.96 15.60 3.03
C ARG A 27 -0.95 15.23 1.97
N THR A 28 -0.84 16.06 0.93
CA THR A 28 0.14 15.90 -0.16
C THR A 28 1.60 15.77 0.33
N ARG A 29 1.91 16.39 1.47
CA ARG A 29 3.21 16.24 2.13
C ARG A 29 2.96 15.82 3.57
N ALA A 30 3.35 14.60 3.90
CA ALA A 30 3.34 14.11 5.26
C ALA A 30 4.35 14.89 6.12
N THR A 31 3.99 15.13 7.37
CA THR A 31 4.93 15.59 8.38
C THR A 31 5.29 14.43 9.29
N PRO A 32 6.48 14.40 9.91
CA PRO A 32 6.87 13.29 10.79
C PRO A 32 5.85 13.00 11.90
N THR A 33 5.35 14.03 12.57
CA THR A 33 4.28 13.88 13.57
C THR A 33 2.96 13.41 12.95
N GLY A 34 2.62 13.89 11.74
CA GLY A 34 1.43 13.44 11.01
C GLY A 34 1.53 11.96 10.63
N SER A 35 2.69 11.50 10.21
CA SER A 35 2.94 10.08 9.92
C SER A 35 2.76 9.21 11.15
N ALA A 36 3.29 9.61 12.29
CA ALA A 36 3.12 8.89 13.55
C ALA A 36 1.65 8.80 13.98
N ILE A 37 0.86 9.88 13.82
CA ILE A 37 -0.58 9.87 14.10
C ILE A 37 -1.33 8.92 13.16
N VAL A 38 -1.04 8.95 11.86
CA VAL A 38 -1.67 8.06 10.88
C VAL A 38 -1.39 6.60 11.22
N PHE A 39 -0.13 6.27 11.53
CA PHE A 39 0.26 4.93 11.96
C PHE A 39 -0.47 4.49 13.24
N ALA A 40 -0.48 5.33 14.27
CA ALA A 40 -1.18 5.04 15.53
C ALA A 40 -2.68 4.81 15.33
N ASN A 41 -3.33 5.62 14.49
CA ASN A 41 -4.74 5.46 14.14
C ASN A 41 -4.97 4.13 13.39
N GLN A 42 -4.06 3.75 12.49
CA GLN A 42 -4.14 2.49 11.75
C GLN A 42 -4.03 1.29 12.70
N VAL A 43 -3.08 1.32 13.64
CA VAL A 43 -2.95 0.32 14.71
C VAL A 43 -4.22 0.25 15.56
N SER A 44 -4.76 1.41 15.95
CA SER A 44 -6.00 1.48 16.75
C SER A 44 -7.20 0.90 16.02
N ALA A 45 -7.35 1.21 14.72
CA ALA A 45 -8.42 0.65 13.89
C ALA A 45 -8.27 -0.87 13.74
N THR A 46 -7.04 -1.37 13.59
CA THR A 46 -6.76 -2.81 13.52
C THR A 46 -7.19 -3.53 14.80
N LYS A 47 -6.94 -2.94 15.97
CA LYS A 47 -7.38 -3.50 17.27
C LYS A 47 -8.90 -3.59 17.41
N SER A 48 -9.66 -2.90 16.56
CA SER A 48 -11.13 -2.98 16.53
C SER A 48 -11.66 -4.17 15.73
N VAL A 49 -10.80 -4.91 15.04
CA VAL A 49 -11.16 -6.15 14.35
C VAL A 49 -11.36 -7.22 15.43
N THR A 50 -12.62 -7.61 15.66
CA THR A 50 -13.02 -8.53 16.75
C THR A 50 -13.23 -9.96 16.31
N THR A 51 -13.37 -10.20 15.01
CA THR A 51 -13.48 -11.54 14.43
C THR A 51 -12.11 -12.01 13.95
N PRO A 52 -11.79 -13.32 14.07
CA PRO A 52 -10.60 -13.86 13.45
C PRO A 52 -10.60 -13.59 11.94
N VAL A 53 -9.49 -13.09 11.43
CA VAL A 53 -9.28 -12.83 10.00
C VAL A 53 -7.97 -13.46 9.54
N ASP A 54 -7.96 -13.96 8.32
CA ASP A 54 -6.80 -14.61 7.73
C ASP A 54 -5.83 -13.57 7.12
N LEU A 55 -6.38 -12.43 6.64
CA LEU A 55 -5.61 -11.35 6.03
C LEU A 55 -6.07 -9.98 6.52
N ILE A 56 -5.11 -9.14 6.90
CA ILE A 56 -5.31 -7.71 7.15
C ILE A 56 -4.62 -6.92 6.01
N VAL A 57 -5.37 -5.99 5.40
CA VAL A 57 -4.84 -5.11 4.36
C VAL A 57 -4.80 -3.66 4.85
N TRP A 58 -3.61 -3.11 4.97
CA TRP A 58 -3.36 -1.70 5.29
C TRP A 58 -3.13 -0.86 4.02
N PRO A 59 -3.49 0.43 4.06
CA PRO A 59 -3.32 1.34 2.94
C PRO A 59 -1.85 1.64 2.59
N GLU A 60 -1.66 2.27 1.41
CA GLU A 60 -0.39 2.85 0.96
C GLU A 60 0.08 3.97 1.91
N ASN A 61 1.38 4.02 2.22
CA ASN A 61 2.06 5.09 2.96
C ASN A 61 1.56 5.32 4.39
N VAL A 62 0.87 4.36 5.01
CA VAL A 62 0.48 4.46 6.43
C VAL A 62 1.65 4.13 7.35
N VAL A 63 2.61 3.38 6.88
CA VAL A 63 3.91 3.17 7.53
C VAL A 63 4.92 4.09 6.86
N ASN A 64 5.11 5.28 7.43
CA ASN A 64 6.00 6.31 6.91
C ASN A 64 6.94 6.81 8.02
N PRO A 65 7.93 5.97 8.39
CA PRO A 65 8.83 6.26 9.50
C PRO A 65 9.96 7.21 9.13
N ASP A 66 10.51 7.84 10.15
CA ASP A 66 11.85 8.42 10.10
C ASP A 66 12.92 7.31 10.12
N PRO A 67 14.14 7.59 9.67
CA PRO A 67 15.28 6.69 9.86
C PRO A 67 15.51 6.40 11.33
N ASP A 68 15.97 5.18 11.63
CA ASP A 68 16.24 4.74 12.99
C ASP A 68 17.35 5.56 13.65
N LEU A 69 17.18 5.76 14.94
CA LEU A 69 18.11 6.46 15.81
C LEU A 69 18.37 5.60 17.08
N PRO A 70 19.49 5.82 17.78
CA PRO A 70 19.66 5.26 19.12
C PRO A 70 18.47 5.64 20.00
N GLU A 71 18.03 4.72 20.87
CA GLU A 71 16.80 4.89 21.68
C GLU A 71 16.78 6.20 22.47
N ALA A 72 17.96 6.61 23.00
CA ALA A 72 18.10 7.86 23.76
C ALA A 72 17.85 9.13 22.91
N ASP A 73 17.96 9.03 21.60
CA ASP A 73 17.82 10.15 20.66
C ASP A 73 16.44 10.18 19.96
N LYS A 74 15.62 9.14 20.16
CA LYS A 74 14.28 9.05 19.58
C LYS A 74 13.33 10.08 20.19
N ASN A 75 12.59 10.75 19.32
CA ASN A 75 11.49 11.62 19.71
C ASN A 75 10.19 10.81 19.80
N PRO A 76 9.51 10.73 20.97
CA PRO A 76 8.31 9.91 21.15
C PRO A 76 7.10 10.35 20.32
N SER A 77 7.16 11.54 19.69
CA SER A 77 6.11 12.01 18.77
C SER A 77 6.37 11.61 17.31
N ARG A 78 7.36 10.78 17.05
CA ARG A 78 7.75 10.30 15.72
C ARG A 78 7.64 8.80 15.63
N LEU A 79 7.52 8.30 14.41
CA LEU A 79 7.58 6.88 14.08
C LEU A 79 8.96 6.56 13.55
N TYR A 80 9.57 5.48 13.99
CA TYR A 80 10.83 4.96 13.49
C TYR A 80 10.64 3.58 12.86
N SER A 81 11.55 3.19 11.97
CA SER A 81 11.40 1.95 11.18
C SER A 81 11.34 0.71 12.05
N ASP A 82 12.22 0.60 13.05
CA ASP A 82 12.24 -0.54 13.97
C ASP A 82 10.96 -0.62 14.81
N ASP A 83 10.46 0.51 15.30
CA ASP A 83 9.23 0.56 16.11
C ASP A 83 8.00 0.18 15.29
N ALA A 84 7.96 0.62 14.02
CA ALA A 84 6.91 0.25 13.08
C ALA A 84 6.94 -1.25 12.80
N ARG A 85 8.14 -1.80 12.54
CA ARG A 85 8.37 -3.22 12.29
C ARG A 85 7.89 -4.07 13.46
N LEU A 86 8.38 -3.80 14.66
CA LEU A 86 8.00 -4.53 15.87
C LEU A 86 6.49 -4.48 16.13
N THR A 87 5.85 -3.35 15.82
CA THR A 87 4.39 -3.21 15.95
C THR A 87 3.65 -4.12 14.97
N LEU A 88 4.07 -4.17 13.71
CA LEU A 88 3.46 -5.04 12.70
C LEU A 88 3.65 -6.51 13.01
N GLU A 89 4.85 -6.91 13.43
CA GLU A 89 5.16 -8.27 13.90
C GLU A 89 4.25 -8.66 15.07
N SER A 90 4.14 -7.79 16.08
CA SER A 90 3.26 -8.03 17.24
C SER A 90 1.77 -8.14 16.85
N ILE A 91 1.29 -7.38 15.87
CA ILE A 91 -0.08 -7.51 15.36
C ILE A 91 -0.26 -8.87 14.68
N SER A 92 0.64 -9.21 13.76
CA SER A 92 0.60 -10.47 13.03
C SER A 92 0.61 -11.68 13.96
N GLU A 93 1.51 -11.69 14.96
CA GLU A 93 1.60 -12.73 15.98
C GLU A 93 0.34 -12.80 16.85
N SER A 94 -0.09 -11.67 17.41
CA SER A 94 -1.19 -11.66 18.40
C SER A 94 -2.55 -11.98 17.79
N MET A 95 -2.75 -11.69 16.49
CA MET A 95 -3.97 -11.96 15.76
C MET A 95 -3.90 -13.24 14.93
N ASP A 96 -2.74 -13.91 14.88
CA ASP A 96 -2.48 -15.10 14.05
C ASP A 96 -2.94 -14.89 12.59
N THR A 97 -2.47 -13.78 11.97
CA THR A 97 -2.97 -13.30 10.67
C THR A 97 -1.85 -12.84 9.76
N VAL A 98 -2.04 -13.03 8.45
CA VAL A 98 -1.21 -12.37 7.44
C VAL A 98 -1.52 -10.88 7.43
N ILE A 99 -0.51 -10.01 7.40
CA ILE A 99 -0.70 -8.56 7.28
C ILE A 99 0.07 -8.01 6.08
N ALA A 100 -0.64 -7.31 5.19
CA ALA A 100 -0.06 -6.56 4.08
C ALA A 100 -0.08 -5.07 4.42
N ALA A 101 1.09 -4.44 4.58
CA ALA A 101 1.21 -3.05 5.01
C ALA A 101 1.95 -2.18 3.98
N GLY A 102 1.41 -1.00 3.68
CA GLY A 102 2.02 -0.04 2.75
C GLY A 102 3.04 0.86 3.44
N TRP A 103 4.28 0.78 2.99
CA TRP A 103 5.43 1.52 3.47
C TRP A 103 5.84 2.65 2.53
N PHE A 104 6.33 3.73 3.11
CA PHE A 104 6.98 4.81 2.37
C PHE A 104 8.07 5.43 3.24
N HIS A 105 9.31 5.37 2.81
CA HIS A 105 10.42 5.99 3.53
C HIS A 105 11.61 6.26 2.62
N ARG A 106 12.63 6.94 3.16
CA ARG A 106 13.90 7.16 2.47
C ARG A 106 14.58 5.82 2.19
N ASP A 107 15.16 5.68 1.00
CA ASP A 107 15.98 4.51 0.68
C ASP A 107 17.24 4.52 1.57
N PRO A 108 17.46 3.47 2.39
CA PRO A 108 18.64 3.42 3.26
C PRO A 108 19.95 3.28 2.47
N ASN A 109 19.90 2.85 1.21
CA ASN A 109 21.06 2.66 0.34
C ASN A 109 21.29 3.83 -0.63
N ASP A 110 20.33 4.73 -0.76
CA ASP A 110 20.40 5.90 -1.66
C ASP A 110 19.63 7.09 -1.07
N GLU A 111 20.34 8.01 -0.45
CA GLU A 111 19.74 9.20 0.16
C GLU A 111 19.00 10.11 -0.82
N SER A 112 19.22 9.95 -2.12
CA SER A 112 18.54 10.73 -3.17
C SER A 112 17.16 10.18 -3.53
N SER A 113 16.80 8.97 -3.08
CA SER A 113 15.56 8.27 -3.40
C SER A 113 14.69 7.99 -2.18
N ASN A 114 13.40 7.76 -2.45
CA ASN A 114 12.45 7.15 -1.54
C ASN A 114 12.04 5.76 -2.05
N LEU A 115 11.48 4.94 -1.16
CA LEU A 115 10.86 3.67 -1.43
C LEU A 115 9.36 3.76 -1.16
N ASN A 116 8.55 3.14 -2.03
CA ASN A 116 7.11 2.96 -1.86
C ASN A 116 6.80 1.48 -2.15
N TYR A 117 6.38 0.74 -1.14
CA TYR A 117 6.19 -0.70 -1.27
C TYR A 117 5.13 -1.24 -0.32
N VAL A 118 4.66 -2.43 -0.63
CA VAL A 118 3.89 -3.28 0.28
C VAL A 118 4.81 -4.36 0.81
N GLU A 119 4.81 -4.55 2.12
CA GLU A 119 5.41 -5.69 2.77
C GLU A 119 4.33 -6.57 3.36
N VAL A 120 4.51 -7.88 3.22
CA VAL A 120 3.61 -8.88 3.76
C VAL A 120 4.33 -9.69 4.84
N LEU A 121 3.72 -9.75 6.02
CA LEU A 121 4.16 -10.59 7.13
C LEU A 121 3.22 -11.77 7.30
N GLU A 122 3.78 -12.94 7.55
CA GLU A 122 3.06 -14.16 7.91
C GLU A 122 2.61 -14.13 9.39
N PRO A 123 1.62 -14.96 9.77
CA PRO A 123 1.35 -15.22 11.19
C PRO A 123 2.66 -15.62 11.90
N GLY A 124 3.02 -14.92 13.00
CA GLY A 124 4.32 -15.09 13.63
C GLY A 124 5.39 -14.07 13.22
N GLY A 125 5.03 -13.08 12.39
CA GLY A 125 5.85 -11.89 12.15
C GLY A 125 6.93 -12.01 11.07
N GLN A 126 7.15 -13.20 10.48
CA GLN A 126 8.16 -13.34 9.43
C GLN A 126 7.69 -12.66 8.14
N THR A 127 8.63 -12.03 7.43
CA THR A 127 8.35 -11.45 6.10
C THR A 127 8.13 -12.55 5.07
N ALA A 128 6.92 -12.61 4.48
CA ALA A 128 6.62 -13.45 3.32
C ALA A 128 7.25 -12.88 2.05
N GLY A 129 7.15 -11.55 1.89
CA GLY A 129 7.71 -10.88 0.73
C GLY A 129 7.45 -9.38 0.73
N ARG A 130 7.97 -8.74 -0.31
CA ARG A 130 7.84 -7.30 -0.55
C ARG A 130 7.60 -7.05 -2.03
N PHE A 131 6.71 -6.11 -2.33
CA PHE A 131 6.46 -5.61 -3.67
C PHE A 131 6.71 -4.10 -3.70
N ASP A 132 7.71 -3.66 -4.42
CA ASP A 132 8.00 -2.25 -4.66
C ASP A 132 7.15 -1.72 -5.82
N LYS A 133 6.56 -0.55 -5.64
CA LYS A 133 5.73 0.10 -6.65
C LYS A 133 6.53 0.31 -7.95
N VAL A 134 6.02 -0.24 -9.04
CA VAL A 134 6.70 -0.21 -10.35
C VAL A 134 6.33 1.04 -11.13
N ARG A 135 5.03 1.41 -11.13
CA ARG A 135 4.56 2.58 -11.88
C ARG A 135 4.36 3.76 -10.95
N THR A 136 5.36 4.62 -10.90
CA THR A 136 5.37 5.82 -10.06
C THR A 136 4.60 6.97 -10.70
N VAL A 137 4.06 7.88 -9.87
CA VAL A 137 3.22 9.02 -10.28
C VAL A 137 4.10 10.17 -10.77
N PRO A 138 3.95 10.62 -12.04
CA PRO A 138 4.67 11.79 -12.55
C PRO A 138 4.37 13.04 -11.71
N PHE A 139 5.40 13.82 -11.38
CA PHE A 139 5.38 15.02 -10.54
C PHE A 139 4.93 14.81 -9.08
N GLY A 140 4.43 13.65 -8.73
CA GLY A 140 4.09 13.27 -7.36
C GLY A 140 5.18 12.42 -6.71
N GLU A 141 5.66 11.42 -7.42
CA GLU A 141 6.65 10.45 -6.94
C GLU A 141 7.97 10.52 -7.71
N PHE A 142 7.96 11.02 -8.94
CA PHE A 142 9.19 11.30 -9.69
C PHE A 142 9.02 12.54 -10.57
N VAL A 143 10.12 13.17 -10.94
CA VAL A 143 10.11 14.35 -11.81
C VAL A 143 10.74 14.03 -13.15
N PRO A 144 9.92 13.91 -14.22
CA PRO A 144 10.45 13.75 -15.57
C PRO A 144 11.37 14.92 -15.92
N LEU A 145 12.57 14.64 -16.47
CA LEU A 145 13.55 15.66 -16.83
C LEU A 145 13.87 16.61 -15.66
N ARG A 146 14.03 16.08 -14.46
CA ARG A 146 14.21 16.82 -13.20
C ARG A 146 15.14 18.04 -13.36
N GLY A 147 16.31 17.89 -13.96
CA GLY A 147 17.30 18.98 -14.12
C GLY A 147 16.78 20.17 -14.93
N LEU A 148 15.78 19.97 -15.80
CA LEU A 148 15.12 21.05 -16.55
C LEU A 148 13.97 21.66 -15.74
N VAL A 149 13.11 20.82 -15.17
CA VAL A 149 11.88 21.24 -14.46
C VAL A 149 12.21 22.00 -13.18
N GLU A 150 13.26 21.60 -12.44
CA GLU A 150 13.71 22.30 -11.22
C GLU A 150 14.10 23.76 -11.44
N ARG A 151 14.48 24.14 -12.65
CA ARG A 151 14.80 25.55 -12.97
C ARG A 151 13.57 26.46 -12.85
N PHE A 152 12.36 25.91 -12.98
CA PHE A 152 11.13 26.67 -13.03
C PHE A 152 10.18 26.40 -11.86
N ALA A 153 10.28 25.24 -11.21
CA ALA A 153 9.28 24.79 -10.25
C ALA A 153 9.83 24.09 -8.99
N LYS A 154 11.09 24.32 -8.63
CA LYS A 154 11.82 23.59 -7.56
C LYS A 154 11.04 23.43 -6.26
N ASN A 155 10.34 24.45 -5.80
CA ASN A 155 9.62 24.44 -4.52
C ASN A 155 8.31 23.62 -4.55
N SER A 156 7.82 23.24 -5.72
CA SER A 156 6.59 22.49 -5.92
C SER A 156 6.81 21.01 -6.18
N LEU A 157 8.05 20.60 -6.38
CA LEU A 157 8.42 19.24 -6.74
C LEU A 157 8.71 18.38 -5.50
N PRO A 158 8.55 17.04 -5.59
CA PRO A 158 9.04 16.14 -4.55
C PRO A 158 10.54 16.28 -4.40
N ALA A 159 11.01 16.29 -3.16
CA ALA A 159 12.44 16.46 -2.84
C ALA A 159 13.30 15.29 -3.37
N ARG A 160 12.71 14.10 -3.44
CA ARG A 160 13.33 12.86 -3.92
C ARG A 160 12.36 12.12 -4.83
N ASP A 161 12.92 11.39 -5.78
CA ASP A 161 12.13 10.47 -6.60
C ASP A 161 11.91 9.15 -5.86
N VAL A 162 10.78 8.50 -6.11
CA VAL A 162 10.55 7.13 -5.68
C VAL A 162 11.26 6.21 -6.67
N ARG A 163 12.10 5.33 -6.15
CA ARG A 163 12.75 4.29 -6.96
C ARG A 163 11.71 3.24 -7.35
N PRO A 164 11.45 3.01 -8.66
CA PRO A 164 10.52 1.99 -9.10
C PRO A 164 11.05 0.59 -8.80
N GLY A 165 10.12 -0.32 -8.48
CA GLY A 165 10.39 -1.75 -8.38
C GLY A 165 10.52 -2.43 -9.73
N THR A 166 10.92 -3.68 -9.71
CA THR A 166 11.07 -4.54 -10.90
C THR A 166 10.42 -5.92 -10.71
N GLU A 167 9.93 -6.19 -9.50
CA GLU A 167 9.41 -7.50 -9.12
C GLU A 167 8.03 -7.76 -9.75
N PRO A 168 7.69 -9.04 -9.98
CA PRO A 168 6.35 -9.44 -10.38
C PRO A 168 5.28 -8.99 -9.39
N ALA A 169 4.05 -8.73 -9.89
CA ALA A 169 2.93 -8.22 -9.09
C ALA A 169 2.31 -9.29 -8.17
N VAL A 170 3.10 -10.18 -7.60
CA VAL A 170 2.66 -11.26 -6.70
C VAL A 170 3.63 -11.48 -5.55
N ILE A 171 3.08 -11.85 -4.39
CA ILE A 171 3.82 -12.31 -3.22
C ILE A 171 3.27 -13.68 -2.83
N GLU A 172 4.14 -14.66 -2.61
CA GLU A 172 3.78 -15.98 -2.06
C GLU A 172 3.52 -15.83 -0.55
N THR A 173 2.40 -16.36 -0.09
CA THR A 173 2.01 -16.35 1.33
C THR A 173 1.45 -17.71 1.74
N SER A 174 1.25 -17.92 3.04
CA SER A 174 0.54 -19.09 3.56
C SER A 174 -0.91 -19.21 3.06
N LEU A 175 -1.50 -18.10 2.60
CA LEU A 175 -2.83 -18.04 1.99
C LEU A 175 -2.80 -18.23 0.47
N GLY A 176 -1.66 -18.61 -0.10
CA GLY A 176 -1.44 -18.68 -1.53
C GLY A 176 -0.88 -17.37 -2.10
N LYS A 177 -0.98 -17.20 -3.42
CA LYS A 177 -0.43 -16.03 -4.11
C LYS A 177 -1.32 -14.81 -3.95
N LEU A 178 -0.77 -13.77 -3.34
CA LEU A 178 -1.38 -12.46 -3.18
C LEU A 178 -0.92 -11.54 -4.31
N GLY A 179 -1.83 -11.07 -5.16
CA GLY A 179 -1.56 -10.04 -6.15
C GLY A 179 -1.44 -8.67 -5.50
N VAL A 180 -0.51 -7.84 -5.96
CA VAL A 180 -0.30 -6.49 -5.43
C VAL A 180 -0.28 -5.46 -6.55
N VAL A 181 -1.13 -4.45 -6.40
CA VAL A 181 -1.22 -3.27 -7.28
C VAL A 181 -1.25 -2.06 -6.37
N ILE A 182 -0.30 -1.14 -6.48
CA ILE A 182 -0.23 0.00 -5.56
C ILE A 182 -0.82 1.25 -6.20
N SER A 183 -2.00 1.68 -5.68
CA SER A 183 -2.59 3.00 -5.93
C SER A 183 -2.71 3.36 -7.42
N TRP A 184 -1.87 4.27 -7.93
CA TRP A 184 -1.84 4.74 -9.32
C TRP A 184 -1.77 3.62 -10.36
N GLU A 185 -1.18 2.49 -10.01
CA GLU A 185 -1.03 1.34 -10.91
C GLU A 185 -2.37 0.76 -11.36
N VAL A 186 -3.43 0.93 -10.56
CA VAL A 186 -4.77 0.39 -10.87
C VAL A 186 -5.39 1.01 -12.14
N PHE A 187 -4.96 2.21 -12.52
CA PHE A 187 -5.42 2.84 -13.77
C PHE A 187 -4.91 2.14 -15.03
N PHE A 188 -3.92 1.27 -14.88
CA PHE A 188 -3.28 0.50 -15.95
C PHE A 188 -3.57 -0.98 -15.77
N GLU A 189 -3.76 -1.69 -16.86
CA GLU A 189 -4.14 -3.11 -16.82
C GLU A 189 -2.99 -4.05 -16.46
N GLU A 190 -1.75 -3.63 -16.74
CA GLU A 190 -0.58 -4.51 -16.79
C GLU A 190 -0.31 -5.20 -15.47
N ARG A 191 -0.35 -4.48 -14.33
CA ARG A 191 -0.04 -5.08 -13.02
C ARG A 191 -1.11 -6.05 -12.56
N ALA A 192 -2.38 -5.70 -12.72
CA ALA A 192 -3.48 -6.59 -12.35
C ALA A 192 -3.51 -7.84 -13.23
N ARG A 193 -3.25 -7.68 -14.53
CA ARG A 193 -3.14 -8.81 -15.46
C ARG A 193 -1.98 -9.72 -15.10
N GLU A 194 -0.80 -9.16 -14.85
CA GLU A 194 0.38 -9.91 -14.43
C GLU A 194 0.12 -10.70 -13.14
N ALA A 195 -0.54 -10.10 -12.15
CA ALA A 195 -0.93 -10.80 -10.93
C ALA A 195 -1.83 -12.00 -11.23
N ALA A 196 -2.84 -11.83 -12.11
CA ALA A 196 -3.74 -12.91 -12.50
C ALA A 196 -3.04 -14.01 -13.31
N GLU A 197 -2.15 -13.65 -14.24
CA GLU A 197 -1.33 -14.58 -15.04
C GLU A 197 -0.36 -15.38 -14.14
N ASN A 198 0.14 -14.77 -13.07
CA ASN A 198 0.93 -15.44 -12.04
C ASN A 198 0.09 -16.18 -11.00
N GLN A 199 -1.23 -16.36 -11.26
CA GLN A 199 -2.14 -17.16 -10.45
C GLN A 199 -2.44 -16.58 -9.06
N ALA A 200 -2.42 -15.25 -8.91
CA ALA A 200 -2.91 -14.62 -7.68
C ALA A 200 -4.37 -15.03 -7.42
N GLY A 201 -4.68 -15.44 -6.20
CA GLY A 201 -6.05 -15.79 -5.78
C GLY A 201 -6.91 -14.54 -5.59
N ILE A 202 -6.34 -13.53 -4.98
CA ILE A 202 -6.92 -12.19 -4.73
C ILE A 202 -5.87 -11.12 -5.08
N ILE A 203 -6.34 -9.89 -5.33
CA ILE A 203 -5.47 -8.75 -5.62
C ILE A 203 -5.76 -7.64 -4.63
N ILE A 204 -4.73 -7.14 -3.95
CA ILE A 204 -4.82 -5.97 -3.08
C ILE A 204 -4.39 -4.70 -3.81
N ASN A 205 -5.08 -3.59 -3.52
CA ASN A 205 -4.74 -2.25 -3.98
C ASN A 205 -4.63 -1.29 -2.78
N PRO A 206 -3.54 -1.33 -2.02
CA PRO A 206 -3.24 -0.29 -1.08
C PRO A 206 -3.09 1.05 -1.81
N THR A 207 -3.87 2.05 -1.39
CA THR A 207 -3.90 3.36 -2.06
C THR A 207 -3.84 4.49 -1.04
N ASN A 208 -3.40 5.67 -1.50
CA ASN A 208 -3.43 6.89 -0.71
C ASN A 208 -3.95 8.06 -1.53
N GLY A 209 -5.23 8.37 -1.35
CA GLY A 209 -5.91 9.47 -2.04
C GLY A 209 -5.76 10.84 -1.40
N ALA A 210 -4.90 11.01 -0.40
CA ALA A 210 -4.79 12.24 0.39
C ALA A 210 -4.48 13.49 -0.45
N SER A 211 -3.68 13.34 -1.51
CA SER A 211 -3.34 14.43 -2.44
C SER A 211 -4.51 14.82 -3.35
N TYR A 212 -5.56 14.00 -3.40
CA TYR A 212 -6.70 14.13 -4.32
C TYR A 212 -8.03 14.34 -3.59
N TRP A 213 -8.02 14.75 -2.33
CA TRP A 213 -9.18 14.80 -1.41
C TRP A 213 -10.28 15.70 -1.90
N LEU A 214 -10.35 16.50 -2.74
CA LEU A 214 -11.47 17.28 -3.31
C LEU A 214 -11.65 17.05 -4.81
N THR A 215 -11.15 15.91 -5.31
CA THR A 215 -11.23 15.58 -6.74
C THR A 215 -11.98 14.27 -6.96
N GLN A 216 -12.32 14.01 -8.21
CA GLN A 216 -12.96 12.74 -8.60
C GLN A 216 -11.98 11.57 -8.69
N VAL A 217 -10.68 11.79 -8.48
CA VAL A 217 -9.64 10.75 -8.66
C VAL A 217 -9.89 9.56 -7.72
N GLN A 218 -10.34 9.81 -6.50
CA GLN A 218 -10.63 8.70 -5.56
C GLN A 218 -11.77 7.80 -6.04
N SER A 219 -12.87 8.37 -6.58
CA SER A 219 -13.97 7.56 -7.15
C SER A 219 -13.57 6.89 -8.46
N GLN A 220 -12.77 7.55 -9.28
CA GLN A 220 -12.20 6.94 -10.50
C GLN A 220 -11.29 5.76 -10.16
N GLN A 221 -10.56 5.82 -9.05
CA GLN A 221 -9.71 4.74 -8.59
C GLN A 221 -10.53 3.51 -8.21
N VAL A 222 -11.64 3.68 -7.47
CA VAL A 222 -12.58 2.58 -7.18
C VAL A 222 -13.17 2.00 -8.47
N ALA A 223 -13.60 2.84 -9.41
CA ALA A 223 -14.11 2.38 -10.70
C ALA A 223 -13.06 1.61 -11.50
N SER A 224 -11.79 2.03 -11.42
CA SER A 224 -10.70 1.29 -12.05
C SER A 224 -10.45 -0.05 -11.35
N SER A 225 -10.53 -0.11 -10.01
CA SER A 225 -10.45 -1.37 -9.26
C SER A 225 -11.56 -2.34 -9.66
N GLN A 226 -12.81 -1.83 -9.86
CA GLN A 226 -13.92 -2.64 -10.38
C GLN A 226 -13.63 -3.19 -11.78
N LEU A 227 -13.07 -2.36 -12.66
CA LEU A 227 -12.67 -2.80 -13.99
C LEU A 227 -11.59 -3.88 -13.94
N ARG A 228 -10.58 -3.70 -13.10
CA ARG A 228 -9.52 -4.72 -12.90
C ARG A 228 -10.08 -6.02 -12.35
N ALA A 229 -11.02 -5.98 -11.40
CA ALA A 229 -11.69 -7.17 -10.88
C ALA A 229 -12.44 -7.93 -11.99
N ILE A 230 -13.17 -7.21 -12.86
CA ILE A 230 -13.88 -7.79 -14.01
C ILE A 230 -12.91 -8.43 -15.01
N GLU A 231 -11.82 -7.72 -15.34
CA GLU A 231 -10.83 -8.19 -16.33
C GLU A 231 -10.06 -9.42 -15.88
N THR A 232 -9.81 -9.53 -14.58
CA THR A 232 -9.00 -10.61 -14.03
C THR A 232 -9.83 -11.77 -13.48
N GLY A 233 -11.12 -11.55 -13.20
CA GLY A 233 -11.98 -12.52 -12.49
C GLY A 233 -11.48 -12.80 -11.07
N ARG A 234 -10.92 -11.80 -10.40
CA ARG A 234 -10.36 -11.91 -9.04
C ARG A 234 -11.02 -10.90 -8.12
N TRP A 235 -11.16 -11.25 -6.84
CA TRP A 235 -11.46 -10.28 -5.79
C TRP A 235 -10.39 -9.21 -5.77
N PHE A 236 -10.83 -7.95 -5.67
CA PHE A 236 -9.96 -6.79 -5.66
C PHE A 236 -10.23 -5.96 -4.40
N LEU A 237 -9.19 -5.79 -3.56
CA LEU A 237 -9.31 -5.20 -2.23
C LEU A 237 -8.61 -3.85 -2.22
N GLN A 238 -9.36 -2.78 -2.37
CA GLN A 238 -8.82 -1.42 -2.25
C GLN A 238 -8.84 -0.98 -0.79
N SER A 239 -7.67 -0.64 -0.25
CA SER A 239 -7.50 -0.09 1.10
C SER A 239 -6.97 1.33 1.03
N ALA A 240 -7.67 2.29 1.63
CA ALA A 240 -7.30 3.71 1.66
C ALA A 240 -7.25 4.24 3.09
N PRO A 241 -6.29 5.10 3.47
CA PRO A 241 -6.25 5.69 4.82
C PRO A 241 -7.38 6.68 5.03
N THR A 242 -7.76 7.37 3.96
CA THR A 242 -8.92 8.28 3.87
C THR A 242 -9.55 8.15 2.48
N GLY A 243 -10.82 8.49 2.35
CA GLY A 243 -11.57 8.34 1.09
C GLY A 243 -12.22 6.96 0.99
N PHE A 244 -12.03 6.27 -0.13
CA PHE A 244 -12.79 5.05 -0.43
C PHE A 244 -11.96 3.78 -0.30
N SER A 245 -12.29 2.95 0.67
CA SER A 245 -11.91 1.53 0.69
C SER A 245 -13.05 0.69 0.09
N ALA A 246 -12.74 -0.42 -0.56
CA ALA A 246 -13.72 -1.27 -1.23
C ALA A 246 -13.26 -2.73 -1.30
N ILE A 247 -14.21 -3.64 -1.20
CA ILE A 247 -14.07 -5.05 -1.53
C ILE A 247 -14.91 -5.28 -2.79
N ILE A 248 -14.30 -5.75 -3.85
CA ILE A 248 -14.87 -5.80 -5.20
C ILE A 248 -14.72 -7.20 -5.77
#